data_2e23271a6a5172bb82f435ac3e603950
#
_entry.id   2e23271a6a5172bb82f435ac3e603950
#
_cell.length_a   1.000
_cell.length_b   1.000
_cell.length_c   1.000
_cell.angle_alpha   90.00
_cell.angle_beta   90.00
_cell.angle_gamma   90.00
#
_symmetry.space_group_name_H-M   'P 1'
#
loop_
_entity.id
_entity.type
_entity.pdbx_description
1 polymer ?
#
loop_
_entity_poly.entity_id
_entity_poly.type
_entity_poly.pdbx_seq_one_letter_code
_entity_poly.pdbx_strand_id
1 'polypeptide(L)'
;MKFAIFGNTYQAKKSSHAENLFRLLGQHNAQLCICREFHHFLTTDLHLNIPDAELFDGDDFCADMVISIGGDGTFLKAASRVGKKNIPILGINTGRLGFLADISPEEMEETFDEIYNNHYKVEERSVLQLRCDDERLMQSPYALNEIAVLKRDSSSMISIHAAINGAPLTTYQADGLVLSTPTGSTAYSLSVGGPVIVPHSKTIAITPVAPHSLNVRPIVICDDWEITLDVESRSHNFLVAIDGRSESCKETTRLHISRADYSIKVVKRFNHIFFDTLRNKLMWGVDIR
;
A
#
# COMPACT_ATOMS: atom_id res chain seq x y z
N MET A 1 12.90 -21.47 8.30
CA MET A 1 12.51 -20.27 7.56
C MET A 1 13.13 -19.04 8.19
N LYS A 2 13.56 -18.08 7.37
CA LYS A 2 14.05 -16.77 7.81
C LYS A 2 12.97 -15.71 7.55
N PHE A 3 12.61 -14.97 8.59
CA PHE A 3 11.62 -13.90 8.51
C PHE A 3 12.25 -12.53 8.69
N ALA A 4 11.89 -11.58 7.80
CA ALA A 4 12.19 -10.17 8.01
C ALA A 4 10.96 -9.47 8.60
N ILE A 5 11.13 -8.76 9.72
CA ILE A 5 10.01 -8.25 10.52
C ILE A 5 9.99 -6.72 10.50
N PHE A 6 8.86 -6.17 10.06
CA PHE A 6 8.51 -4.76 10.14
C PHE A 6 7.35 -4.57 11.11
N GLY A 7 7.38 -3.55 11.92
CA GLY A 7 6.32 -3.29 12.88
C GLY A 7 5.97 -1.81 13.01
N ASN A 8 4.80 -1.58 13.62
CA ASN A 8 4.32 -0.25 13.95
C ASN A 8 4.95 0.23 15.26
N THR A 9 5.54 1.43 15.26
CA THR A 9 6.21 2.05 16.41
C THR A 9 5.31 3.02 17.20
N TYR A 10 4.03 3.18 16.82
CA TYR A 10 3.13 4.16 17.43
C TYR A 10 2.12 3.57 18.44
N GLN A 11 2.07 2.26 18.63
CA GLN A 11 1.03 1.61 19.43
C GLN A 11 1.59 0.80 20.60
N ALA A 12 2.12 1.48 21.62
CA ALA A 12 2.68 0.87 22.84
C ALA A 12 1.68 -0.06 23.60
N LYS A 13 0.36 0.18 23.49
CA LYS A 13 -0.67 -0.64 24.16
C LYS A 13 -0.84 -2.07 23.62
N LYS A 14 -0.09 -2.48 22.59
CA LYS A 14 -0.23 -3.76 21.91
C LYS A 14 1.03 -4.62 21.95
N SER A 15 1.83 -4.47 23.01
CA SER A 15 3.03 -5.30 23.27
C SER A 15 2.73 -6.80 23.23
N SER A 16 1.58 -7.23 23.75
CA SER A 16 1.18 -8.64 23.79
C SER A 16 1.11 -9.32 22.42
N HIS A 17 0.77 -8.57 21.35
CA HIS A 17 0.74 -9.15 20.01
C HIS A 17 2.16 -9.40 19.45
N ALA A 18 3.11 -8.52 19.75
CA ALA A 18 4.50 -8.72 19.39
C ALA A 18 5.12 -9.87 20.20
N GLU A 19 4.85 -9.93 21.51
CA GLU A 19 5.29 -11.05 22.36
C GLU A 19 4.78 -12.40 21.83
N ASN A 20 3.49 -12.48 21.49
CA ASN A 20 2.90 -13.69 20.93
C ASN A 20 3.56 -14.08 19.59
N LEU A 21 3.82 -13.10 18.72
CA LEU A 21 4.52 -13.33 17.45
C LEU A 21 5.90 -13.97 17.71
N PHE A 22 6.73 -13.36 18.58
CA PHE A 22 8.07 -13.89 18.86
C PHE A 22 8.03 -15.24 19.56
N ARG A 23 7.04 -15.50 20.42
CA ARG A 23 6.81 -16.82 21.03
C ARG A 23 6.56 -17.90 19.97
N LEU A 24 5.65 -17.61 19.01
CA LEU A 24 5.32 -18.52 17.92
C LEU A 24 6.52 -18.77 16.99
N LEU A 25 7.24 -17.72 16.62
CA LEU A 25 8.45 -17.84 15.79
C LEU A 25 9.55 -18.66 16.50
N GLY A 26 9.69 -18.49 17.83
CA GLY A 26 10.62 -19.26 18.65
C GLY A 26 10.26 -20.75 18.72
N GLN A 27 8.98 -21.12 18.80
CA GLN A 27 8.51 -22.51 18.79
C GLN A 27 8.92 -23.26 17.51
N HIS A 28 9.02 -22.55 16.40
CA HIS A 28 9.42 -23.10 15.12
C HIS A 28 10.92 -22.91 14.80
N ASN A 29 11.73 -22.46 15.75
CA ASN A 29 13.16 -22.17 15.55
C ASN A 29 13.41 -21.26 14.31
N ALA A 30 12.59 -20.24 14.12
CA ALA A 30 12.69 -19.32 13.01
C ALA A 30 13.96 -18.46 13.11
N GLN A 31 14.64 -18.22 12.00
CA GLN A 31 15.69 -17.20 11.92
C GLN A 31 15.03 -15.83 11.77
N LEU A 32 15.48 -14.85 12.55
CA LEU A 32 14.88 -13.53 12.60
C LEU A 32 15.82 -12.47 12.05
N CYS A 33 15.24 -11.58 11.24
CA CYS A 33 15.86 -10.37 10.77
C CYS A 33 14.87 -9.22 11.07
N ILE A 34 15.22 -8.26 11.91
CA ILE A 34 14.27 -7.25 12.41
C ILE A 34 14.70 -5.86 11.96
N CYS A 35 13.77 -5.08 11.43
CA CYS A 35 14.01 -3.66 11.14
C CYS A 35 14.46 -2.95 12.41
N ARG A 36 15.62 -2.26 12.36
CA ARG A 36 16.27 -1.64 13.53
C ARG A 36 15.34 -0.68 14.28
N GLU A 37 14.57 0.13 13.56
CA GLU A 37 13.60 1.05 14.15
C GLU A 37 12.54 0.30 15.00
N PHE A 38 12.04 -0.83 14.47
CA PHE A 38 11.06 -1.64 15.19
C PHE A 38 11.70 -2.39 16.36
N HIS A 39 12.89 -2.94 16.20
CA HIS A 39 13.64 -3.57 17.29
C HIS A 39 13.91 -2.60 18.44
N HIS A 40 14.34 -1.38 18.12
CA HIS A 40 14.55 -0.32 19.13
C HIS A 40 13.27 -0.02 19.90
N PHE A 41 12.16 0.14 19.21
CA PHE A 41 10.84 0.35 19.83
C PHE A 41 10.47 -0.80 20.78
N LEU A 42 10.64 -2.06 20.35
CA LEU A 42 10.33 -3.23 21.16
C LEU A 42 11.17 -3.30 22.45
N THR A 43 12.47 -3.05 22.34
CA THR A 43 13.42 -3.21 23.46
C THR A 43 13.47 -1.98 24.37
N THR A 44 13.39 -0.78 23.84
CA THR A 44 13.57 0.46 24.59
C THR A 44 12.26 1.03 25.10
N ASP A 45 11.21 1.07 24.25
CA ASP A 45 9.93 1.67 24.63
C ASP A 45 8.99 0.65 25.30
N LEU A 46 8.98 -0.60 24.83
CA LEU A 46 8.12 -1.65 25.36
C LEU A 46 8.83 -2.57 26.37
N HIS A 47 10.14 -2.48 26.52
CA HIS A 47 10.97 -3.31 27.41
C HIS A 47 10.80 -4.82 27.21
N LEU A 48 10.55 -5.23 25.95
CA LEU A 48 10.40 -6.63 25.60
C LEU A 48 11.76 -7.32 25.44
N ASN A 49 11.84 -8.57 25.89
CA ASN A 49 12.98 -9.42 25.63
C ASN A 49 12.80 -10.08 24.25
N ILE A 50 13.58 -9.64 23.27
CA ILE A 50 13.51 -10.14 21.89
C ILE A 50 14.57 -11.23 21.70
N PRO A 51 14.25 -12.36 21.05
CA PRO A 51 15.24 -13.37 20.68
C PRO A 51 16.37 -12.80 19.82
N ASP A 52 17.50 -13.48 19.78
CA ASP A 52 18.62 -13.12 18.92
C ASP A 52 18.15 -12.98 17.47
N ALA A 53 18.43 -11.82 16.88
CA ALA A 53 18.00 -11.49 15.53
C ALA A 53 19.05 -10.63 14.81
N GLU A 54 19.18 -10.82 13.51
CA GLU A 54 19.89 -9.89 12.67
C GLU A 54 19.12 -8.56 12.63
N LEU A 55 19.83 -7.43 12.65
CA LEU A 55 19.21 -6.12 12.49
C LEU A 55 19.55 -5.57 11.11
N PHE A 56 18.54 -5.02 10.43
CA PHE A 56 18.72 -4.38 9.14
C PHE A 56 18.20 -2.95 9.12
N ASP A 57 18.79 -2.14 8.25
CA ASP A 57 18.36 -0.80 7.94
C ASP A 57 17.97 -0.72 6.46
N GLY A 58 16.99 0.14 6.13
CA GLY A 58 16.60 0.34 4.74
C GLY A 58 16.12 -0.95 4.05
N ASP A 59 16.72 -1.23 2.90
CA ASP A 59 16.31 -2.33 2.02
C ASP A 59 17.32 -3.50 2.04
N ASP A 60 18.36 -3.42 2.87
CA ASP A 60 19.43 -4.42 2.94
C ASP A 60 19.03 -5.58 3.86
N PHE A 61 18.14 -6.42 3.38
CA PHE A 61 17.74 -7.66 4.04
C PHE A 61 17.44 -8.77 3.04
N CYS A 62 17.58 -10.02 3.50
CA CYS A 62 17.19 -11.23 2.79
C CYS A 62 16.39 -12.13 3.73
N ALA A 63 15.26 -12.65 3.26
CA ALA A 63 14.37 -13.52 4.03
C ALA A 63 13.55 -14.40 3.10
N ASP A 64 12.99 -15.48 3.63
CA ASP A 64 12.02 -16.33 2.92
C ASP A 64 10.64 -15.67 2.88
N MET A 65 10.31 -14.89 3.93
CA MET A 65 9.04 -14.18 4.07
C MET A 65 9.23 -12.92 4.90
N VAL A 66 8.47 -11.88 4.57
CA VAL A 66 8.37 -10.65 5.38
C VAL A 66 7.12 -10.73 6.26
N ILE A 67 7.24 -10.35 7.52
CA ILE A 67 6.10 -10.15 8.43
C ILE A 67 5.94 -8.64 8.65
N SER A 68 4.75 -8.13 8.35
CA SER A 68 4.33 -6.78 8.69
C SER A 68 3.33 -6.85 9.85
N ILE A 69 3.74 -6.42 11.05
CA ILE A 69 2.86 -6.37 12.23
C ILE A 69 2.42 -4.94 12.52
N GLY A 70 1.13 -4.67 12.26
CA GLY A 70 0.57 -3.30 12.36
C GLY A 70 -0.71 -3.17 11.57
N GLY A 71 -0.90 -2.04 10.89
CA GLY A 71 -2.00 -1.81 9.95
C GLY A 71 -1.52 -1.76 8.50
N ASP A 72 -2.44 -1.39 7.59
CA ASP A 72 -2.14 -1.28 6.15
C ASP A 72 -0.96 -0.32 5.86
N GLY A 73 -0.80 0.77 6.64
CA GLY A 73 0.35 1.68 6.50
C GLY A 73 1.70 1.02 6.81
N THR A 74 1.75 0.10 7.81
CA THR A 74 2.96 -0.68 8.11
C THR A 74 3.24 -1.66 6.96
N PHE A 75 2.19 -2.26 6.40
CA PHE A 75 2.30 -3.13 5.25
C PHE A 75 2.86 -2.39 4.03
N LEU A 76 2.36 -1.19 3.73
CA LEU A 76 2.88 -0.35 2.63
C LEU A 76 4.37 -0.01 2.82
N LYS A 77 4.78 0.31 4.06
CA LYS A 77 6.20 0.52 4.39
C LYS A 77 7.03 -0.75 4.11
N ALA A 78 6.58 -1.91 4.54
CA ALA A 78 7.23 -3.18 4.27
C ALA A 78 7.28 -3.48 2.76
N ALA A 79 6.17 -3.30 2.04
CA ALA A 79 6.08 -3.52 0.60
C ALA A 79 7.06 -2.63 -0.19
N SER A 80 7.18 -1.35 0.18
CA SER A 80 8.14 -0.44 -0.46
C SER A 80 9.60 -0.89 -0.26
N ARG A 81 9.92 -1.52 0.89
CA ARG A 81 11.27 -2.03 1.21
C ARG A 81 11.55 -3.39 0.56
N VAL A 82 10.52 -4.20 0.39
CA VAL A 82 10.61 -5.45 -0.39
C VAL A 82 10.87 -5.12 -1.87
N GLY A 83 10.14 -4.18 -2.44
CA GLY A 83 10.34 -3.77 -3.83
C GLY A 83 10.42 -4.97 -4.78
N LYS A 84 11.48 -5.03 -5.59
CA LYS A 84 11.72 -6.09 -6.58
C LYS A 84 12.29 -7.41 -6.02
N LYS A 85 12.47 -7.54 -4.69
CA LYS A 85 13.08 -8.75 -4.07
C LYS A 85 12.23 -10.01 -4.21
N ASN A 86 10.99 -9.89 -4.61
CA ASN A 86 10.07 -11.02 -4.82
C ASN A 86 9.79 -11.85 -3.55
N ILE A 87 9.96 -11.25 -2.36
CA ILE A 87 9.72 -11.89 -1.06
C ILE A 87 8.24 -11.71 -0.70
N PRO A 88 7.50 -12.79 -0.34
CA PRO A 88 6.11 -12.67 0.06
C PRO A 88 5.96 -11.99 1.43
N ILE A 89 4.89 -11.19 1.58
CA ILE A 89 4.61 -10.41 2.78
C ILE A 89 3.36 -10.95 3.46
N LEU A 90 3.48 -11.31 4.75
CA LEU A 90 2.40 -11.65 5.65
C LEU A 90 1.98 -10.40 6.43
N GLY A 91 0.73 -10.01 6.36
CA GLY A 91 0.19 -8.85 7.06
C GLY A 91 -0.59 -9.23 8.31
N ILE A 92 -0.05 -8.99 9.49
CA ILE A 92 -0.71 -9.20 10.79
C ILE A 92 -1.26 -7.86 11.27
N ASN A 93 -2.56 -7.78 11.45
CA ASN A 93 -3.23 -6.56 11.90
C ASN A 93 -3.25 -6.50 13.43
N THR A 94 -2.77 -5.42 14.00
CA THR A 94 -2.84 -5.18 15.45
C THR A 94 -3.88 -4.12 15.83
N GLY A 95 -4.72 -3.70 14.88
CA GLY A 95 -5.71 -2.63 15.04
C GLY A 95 -7.07 -2.99 14.49
N ARG A 96 -7.63 -2.05 13.73
CA ARG A 96 -8.82 -2.30 12.94
C ARG A 96 -8.44 -3.11 11.71
N LEU A 97 -9.24 -4.12 11.37
CA LEU A 97 -9.04 -4.97 10.19
C LEU A 97 -8.62 -4.15 8.97
N GLY A 98 -7.52 -4.53 8.32
CA GLY A 98 -7.02 -3.95 7.09
C GLY A 98 -7.52 -4.68 5.84
N PHE A 99 -7.19 -4.14 4.66
CA PHE A 99 -7.35 -4.86 3.40
C PHE A 99 -6.05 -5.56 2.98
N LEU A 100 -4.91 -5.05 3.48
CA LEU A 100 -3.59 -5.62 3.26
C LEU A 100 -3.15 -6.48 4.44
N ALA A 101 -3.15 -5.91 5.65
CA ALA A 101 -2.94 -6.62 6.90
C ALA A 101 -4.30 -7.13 7.41
N ASP A 102 -4.64 -8.34 7.06
CA ASP A 102 -5.96 -8.93 7.30
C ASP A 102 -5.95 -10.16 8.23
N ILE A 103 -4.79 -10.56 8.72
CA ILE A 103 -4.67 -11.61 9.74
C ILE A 103 -4.79 -10.98 11.12
N SER A 104 -5.76 -11.41 11.90
CA SER A 104 -5.94 -10.94 13.26
C SER A 104 -4.91 -11.57 14.21
N PRO A 105 -4.64 -10.99 15.40
CA PRO A 105 -3.74 -11.57 16.37
C PRO A 105 -4.19 -12.95 16.88
N GLU A 106 -5.50 -13.19 16.92
CA GLU A 106 -6.11 -14.44 17.32
C GLU A 106 -5.88 -15.57 16.30
N GLU A 107 -5.70 -15.22 15.03
CA GLU A 107 -5.47 -16.16 13.93
C GLU A 107 -3.98 -16.48 13.73
N MET A 108 -3.06 -15.83 14.45
CA MET A 108 -1.62 -15.98 14.21
C MET A 108 -1.16 -17.44 14.36
N GLU A 109 -1.58 -18.15 15.42
CA GLU A 109 -1.12 -19.53 15.68
C GLU A 109 -1.50 -20.45 14.52
N GLU A 110 -2.77 -20.46 14.12
CA GLU A 110 -3.26 -21.25 13.00
C GLU A 110 -2.57 -20.85 11.68
N THR A 111 -2.34 -19.54 11.48
CA THR A 111 -1.66 -19.04 10.28
C THR A 111 -0.22 -19.53 10.18
N PHE A 112 0.53 -19.55 11.28
CA PHE A 112 1.89 -20.07 11.27
C PHE A 112 1.91 -21.58 11.04
N ASP A 113 0.98 -22.32 11.62
CA ASP A 113 0.83 -23.76 11.34
C ASP A 113 0.55 -24.00 9.84
N GLU A 114 -0.34 -23.23 9.25
CA GLU A 114 -0.60 -23.27 7.80
C GLU A 114 0.67 -22.96 6.99
N ILE A 115 1.44 -21.92 7.35
CA ILE A 115 2.68 -21.52 6.66
C ILE A 115 3.72 -22.64 6.71
N TYR A 116 3.98 -23.22 7.87
CA TYR A 116 4.97 -24.29 8.02
C TYR A 116 4.56 -25.60 7.36
N ASN A 117 3.26 -25.81 7.16
CA ASN A 117 2.71 -26.92 6.38
C ASN A 117 2.55 -26.61 4.89
N ASN A 118 3.03 -25.45 4.40
CA ASN A 118 2.86 -24.95 3.04
C ASN A 118 1.39 -24.88 2.57
N HIS A 119 0.47 -24.60 3.51
CA HIS A 119 -0.97 -24.52 3.26
C HIS A 119 -1.43 -23.05 3.26
N TYR A 120 -0.91 -22.25 2.35
CA TYR A 120 -1.27 -20.84 2.17
C TYR A 120 -1.27 -20.47 0.68
N LYS A 121 -1.84 -19.32 0.35
CA LYS A 121 -1.82 -18.75 -1.00
C LYS A 121 -0.90 -17.55 -1.05
N VAL A 122 -0.32 -17.32 -2.23
CA VAL A 122 0.40 -16.09 -2.52
C VAL A 122 -0.35 -15.36 -3.63
N GLU A 123 -0.82 -14.15 -3.33
CA GLU A 123 -1.47 -13.26 -4.28
C GLU A 123 -0.50 -12.21 -4.78
N GLU A 124 -0.47 -12.01 -6.10
CA GLU A 124 0.30 -10.94 -6.70
C GLU A 124 -0.53 -9.66 -6.78
N ARG A 125 0.06 -8.56 -6.33
CA ARG A 125 -0.54 -7.22 -6.36
C ARG A 125 0.23 -6.35 -7.33
N SER A 126 -0.46 -5.77 -8.30
CA SER A 126 0.13 -4.81 -9.24
C SER A 126 0.65 -3.59 -8.50
N VAL A 127 1.69 -2.98 -9.04
CA VAL A 127 2.33 -1.77 -8.52
C VAL A 127 2.32 -0.73 -9.63
N LEU A 128 1.99 0.52 -9.31
CA LEU A 128 2.17 1.64 -10.22
C LEU A 128 3.60 2.16 -10.15
N GLN A 129 4.11 2.59 -11.27
CA GLN A 129 5.37 3.30 -11.41
C GLN A 129 5.14 4.71 -11.95
N LEU A 130 5.69 5.69 -11.26
CA LEU A 130 5.81 7.06 -11.76
C LEU A 130 7.16 7.24 -12.48
N ARG A 131 7.17 7.97 -13.59
CA ARG A 131 8.37 8.46 -14.26
C ARG A 131 8.20 9.97 -14.55
N CYS A 132 9.18 10.75 -14.20
CA CYS A 132 9.24 12.18 -14.45
C CYS A 132 10.68 12.68 -14.34
N ASP A 133 10.91 13.97 -14.51
CA ASP A 133 12.19 14.64 -14.39
C ASP A 133 12.49 15.19 -12.99
N ASP A 134 11.58 15.03 -12.02
CA ASP A 134 11.82 15.42 -10.61
C ASP A 134 12.52 14.28 -9.82
N GLU A 135 13.80 14.48 -9.50
CA GLU A 135 14.63 13.49 -8.80
C GLU A 135 14.08 13.06 -7.44
N ARG A 136 13.35 13.93 -6.71
CA ARG A 136 12.78 13.61 -5.39
C ARG A 136 11.70 12.55 -5.50
N LEU A 137 10.83 12.66 -6.52
CA LEU A 137 9.82 11.64 -6.81
C LEU A 137 10.45 10.32 -7.24
N MET A 138 11.57 10.41 -7.98
CA MET A 138 12.27 9.23 -8.49
C MET A 138 13.04 8.43 -7.44
N GLN A 139 13.24 8.96 -6.23
CA GLN A 139 13.82 8.21 -5.11
C GLN A 139 12.94 7.01 -4.69
N SER A 140 11.62 7.13 -4.82
CA SER A 140 10.69 6.03 -4.50
C SER A 140 9.42 6.13 -5.36
N PRO A 141 9.54 5.83 -6.66
CA PRO A 141 8.50 6.13 -7.64
C PRO A 141 7.40 5.07 -7.74
N TYR A 142 7.30 4.16 -6.78
CA TYR A 142 6.40 3.01 -6.82
C TYR A 142 5.28 3.13 -5.80
N ALA A 143 4.04 2.80 -6.22
CA ALA A 143 2.85 2.77 -5.38
C ALA A 143 2.16 1.40 -5.45
N LEU A 144 1.89 0.81 -4.28
CA LEU A 144 1.05 -0.37 -4.16
C LEU A 144 -0.43 0.01 -4.18
N ASN A 145 -0.80 1.15 -3.57
CA ASN A 145 -2.16 1.66 -3.56
C ASN A 145 -2.40 2.65 -4.70
N GLU A 146 -1.83 3.87 -4.60
CA GLU A 146 -2.16 4.93 -5.55
C GLU A 146 -1.06 5.97 -5.71
N ILE A 147 -1.12 6.65 -6.87
CA ILE A 147 -0.44 7.91 -7.15
C ILE A 147 -1.53 8.98 -7.26
N ALA A 148 -1.49 10.00 -6.41
CA ALA A 148 -2.44 11.09 -6.41
C ALA A 148 -1.76 12.41 -6.82
N VAL A 149 -2.37 13.11 -7.76
CA VAL A 149 -2.00 14.48 -8.15
C VAL A 149 -3.01 15.41 -7.49
N LEU A 150 -2.55 16.33 -6.65
CA LEU A 150 -3.40 17.16 -5.81
C LEU A 150 -3.03 18.63 -5.94
N LYS A 151 -4.01 19.52 -5.77
CA LYS A 151 -3.72 20.94 -5.60
C LYS A 151 -2.88 21.18 -4.35
N ARG A 152 -1.98 22.13 -4.42
CA ARG A 152 -1.21 22.59 -3.26
C ARG A 152 -1.98 23.62 -2.43
N ASP A 153 -2.66 24.53 -3.12
CA ASP A 153 -3.32 25.68 -2.50
C ASP A 153 -4.81 25.43 -2.29
N SER A 154 -5.35 25.91 -1.18
CA SER A 154 -6.75 25.70 -0.80
C SER A 154 -7.76 26.44 -1.66
N SER A 155 -7.36 27.53 -2.34
CA SER A 155 -8.27 28.51 -2.93
C SER A 155 -8.61 28.29 -4.41
N SER A 156 -7.91 27.40 -5.12
CA SER A 156 -8.16 27.17 -6.55
C SER A 156 -8.06 25.70 -6.93
N MET A 157 -8.86 25.30 -7.92
CA MET A 157 -8.69 24.02 -8.59
C MET A 157 -7.44 24.03 -9.47
N ILE A 158 -7.00 22.84 -9.85
CA ILE A 158 -5.97 22.64 -10.88
C ILE A 158 -6.60 22.07 -12.14
N SER A 159 -5.97 22.32 -13.29
CA SER A 159 -6.32 21.68 -14.55
C SER A 159 -5.31 20.56 -14.82
N ILE A 160 -5.81 19.34 -14.93
CA ILE A 160 -4.98 18.14 -15.18
C ILE A 160 -5.35 17.62 -16.57
N HIS A 161 -4.44 17.81 -17.52
CA HIS A 161 -4.56 17.28 -18.88
C HIS A 161 -4.11 15.83 -18.90
N ALA A 162 -5.04 14.91 -19.06
CA ALA A 162 -4.77 13.50 -19.07
C ALA A 162 -4.80 12.94 -20.50
N ALA A 163 -3.78 12.14 -20.82
CA ALA A 163 -3.72 11.34 -22.05
C ALA A 163 -3.45 9.88 -21.70
N ILE A 164 -3.97 8.96 -22.53
CA ILE A 164 -3.77 7.51 -22.39
C ILE A 164 -3.17 6.99 -23.69
N ASN A 165 -2.00 6.35 -23.61
CA ASN A 165 -1.23 5.86 -24.77
C ASN A 165 -1.04 6.97 -25.84
N GLY A 166 -0.81 8.21 -25.38
CA GLY A 166 -0.64 9.38 -26.24
C GLY A 166 -1.95 9.98 -26.78
N ALA A 167 -3.11 9.35 -26.61
CA ALA A 167 -4.40 9.89 -27.02
C ALA A 167 -5.00 10.75 -25.88
N PRO A 168 -5.44 12.01 -26.16
CA PRO A 168 -6.08 12.83 -25.14
C PRO A 168 -7.34 12.16 -24.57
N LEU A 169 -7.42 12.07 -23.23
CA LEU A 169 -8.61 11.59 -22.54
C LEU A 169 -9.56 12.77 -22.25
N THR A 170 -9.11 13.71 -21.41
CA THR A 170 -9.84 14.91 -21.02
C THR A 170 -8.96 15.84 -20.18
N THR A 171 -9.45 17.05 -19.93
CA THR A 171 -8.89 17.95 -18.93
C THR A 171 -9.77 17.91 -17.68
N TYR A 172 -9.24 17.45 -16.56
CA TYR A 172 -9.90 17.48 -15.27
C TYR A 172 -9.69 18.84 -14.60
N GLN A 173 -10.76 19.59 -14.39
CA GLN A 173 -10.75 20.74 -13.49
C GLN A 173 -11.25 20.25 -12.12
N ALA A 174 -10.33 20.08 -11.18
CA ALA A 174 -10.60 19.37 -9.93
C ALA A 174 -9.63 19.81 -8.82
N ASP A 175 -9.87 19.33 -7.60
CA ASP A 175 -8.92 19.44 -6.51
C ASP A 175 -7.75 18.44 -6.67
N GLY A 176 -7.93 17.43 -7.52
CA GLY A 176 -6.91 16.45 -7.85
C GLY A 176 -7.41 15.28 -8.67
N LEU A 177 -6.52 14.33 -8.89
CA LEU A 177 -6.78 13.08 -9.61
C LEU A 177 -6.03 11.93 -8.91
N VAL A 178 -6.73 10.84 -8.63
CA VAL A 178 -6.17 9.64 -7.99
C VAL A 178 -6.10 8.53 -9.03
N LEU A 179 -4.91 7.98 -9.23
CA LEU A 179 -4.68 6.81 -10.06
C LEU A 179 -4.37 5.64 -9.13
N SER A 180 -5.26 4.68 -9.05
CA SER A 180 -5.13 3.57 -8.10
C SER A 180 -5.02 2.22 -8.77
N THR A 181 -4.24 1.34 -8.14
CA THR A 181 -4.27 -0.10 -8.41
C THR A 181 -5.58 -0.69 -7.91
N PRO A 182 -5.91 -1.96 -8.24
CA PRO A 182 -7.02 -2.66 -7.58
C PRO A 182 -6.87 -2.73 -6.06
N THR A 183 -5.65 -2.87 -5.55
CA THR A 183 -5.34 -2.83 -4.12
C THR A 183 -5.70 -1.48 -3.50
N GLY A 184 -5.31 -0.37 -4.13
CA GLY A 184 -5.61 0.99 -3.69
C GLY A 184 -7.07 1.43 -3.90
N SER A 185 -7.87 0.64 -4.61
CA SER A 185 -9.30 0.95 -4.82
C SER A 185 -10.09 1.04 -3.50
N THR A 186 -9.59 0.43 -2.43
CA THR A 186 -10.17 0.49 -1.06
C THR A 186 -9.47 1.51 -0.13
N ALA A 187 -8.51 2.28 -0.66
CA ALA A 187 -7.76 3.33 0.05
C ALA A 187 -8.29 4.75 -0.30
N TYR A 188 -7.42 5.66 -0.74
CA TYR A 188 -7.83 7.03 -1.04
C TYR A 188 -8.84 7.11 -2.18
N SER A 189 -8.71 6.25 -3.20
CA SER A 189 -9.68 6.16 -4.30
C SER A 189 -11.11 5.95 -3.81
N LEU A 190 -11.32 5.07 -2.82
CA LEU A 190 -12.64 4.84 -2.22
C LEU A 190 -13.21 6.10 -1.59
N SER A 191 -12.38 6.86 -0.85
CA SER A 191 -12.80 8.08 -0.14
C SER A 191 -13.26 9.19 -1.08
N VAL A 192 -12.80 9.19 -2.33
CA VAL A 192 -13.19 10.18 -3.36
C VAL A 192 -14.21 9.63 -4.36
N GLY A 193 -14.86 8.50 -4.05
CA GLY A 193 -15.95 7.92 -4.83
C GLY A 193 -15.49 7.01 -5.97
N GLY A 194 -14.26 6.50 -5.92
CA GLY A 194 -13.78 5.47 -6.84
C GLY A 194 -14.46 4.12 -6.62
N PRO A 195 -14.48 3.24 -7.65
CA PRO A 195 -15.07 1.91 -7.55
C PRO A 195 -14.21 0.98 -6.69
N VAL A 196 -14.84 0.03 -5.98
CA VAL A 196 -14.13 -1.11 -5.39
C VAL A 196 -13.77 -2.09 -6.49
N ILE A 197 -12.50 -2.44 -6.60
CA ILE A 197 -11.96 -3.34 -7.62
C ILE A 197 -11.37 -4.57 -6.96
N VAL A 198 -11.70 -5.76 -7.50
CA VAL A 198 -11.16 -7.03 -7.01
C VAL A 198 -9.64 -7.05 -7.21
N PRO A 199 -8.84 -7.45 -6.21
CA PRO A 199 -7.37 -7.32 -6.24
C PRO A 199 -6.64 -7.94 -7.44
N HIS A 200 -7.20 -8.99 -8.03
CA HIS A 200 -6.60 -9.68 -9.18
C HIS A 200 -6.95 -9.06 -10.55
N SER A 201 -7.70 -7.97 -10.57
CA SER A 201 -8.05 -7.26 -11.81
C SER A 201 -6.80 -6.60 -12.40
N LYS A 202 -6.62 -6.75 -13.71
CA LYS A 202 -5.54 -6.09 -14.46
C LYS A 202 -6.00 -4.69 -14.90
N THR A 203 -6.22 -3.80 -13.94
CA THR A 203 -6.82 -2.49 -14.20
C THR A 203 -6.17 -1.39 -13.36
N ILE A 204 -6.36 -0.15 -13.79
CA ILE A 204 -6.06 1.08 -13.06
C ILE A 204 -7.35 1.88 -13.01
N ALA A 205 -7.73 2.37 -11.83
CA ALA A 205 -8.82 3.32 -11.68
C ALA A 205 -8.28 4.76 -11.69
N ILE A 206 -8.94 5.63 -12.45
CA ILE A 206 -8.67 7.07 -12.50
C ILE A 206 -9.88 7.77 -11.88
N THR A 207 -9.70 8.34 -10.70
CA THR A 207 -10.78 8.93 -9.90
C THR A 207 -10.50 10.42 -9.63
N PRO A 208 -11.32 11.34 -10.13
CA PRO A 208 -11.16 12.77 -9.87
C PRO A 208 -11.55 13.12 -8.43
N VAL A 209 -10.84 14.07 -7.83
CA VAL A 209 -11.10 14.60 -6.49
C VAL A 209 -11.89 15.88 -6.62
N ALA A 210 -13.12 15.93 -6.14
CA ALA A 210 -14.01 17.09 -6.19
C ALA A 210 -14.01 17.81 -7.56
N PRO A 211 -14.34 17.11 -8.67
CA PRO A 211 -14.32 17.70 -10.00
C PRO A 211 -15.40 18.77 -10.14
N HIS A 212 -15.07 19.86 -10.85
CA HIS A 212 -16.02 20.92 -11.16
C HIS A 212 -17.10 20.47 -12.17
N SER A 213 -16.72 19.59 -13.10
CA SER A 213 -17.65 19.07 -14.12
C SER A 213 -18.53 17.98 -13.55
N LEU A 214 -19.85 18.14 -13.69
CA LEU A 214 -20.85 17.15 -13.28
C LEU A 214 -20.87 15.88 -14.16
N ASN A 215 -20.26 15.92 -15.34
CA ASN A 215 -20.25 14.82 -16.31
C ASN A 215 -19.07 13.87 -16.13
N VAL A 216 -18.05 14.27 -15.36
CA VAL A 216 -16.87 13.44 -15.10
C VAL A 216 -17.21 12.37 -14.05
N ARG A 217 -16.79 11.17 -14.31
CA ARG A 217 -16.93 10.01 -13.41
C ARG A 217 -15.60 9.27 -13.34
N PRO A 218 -15.35 8.49 -12.27
CA PRO A 218 -14.23 7.55 -12.26
C PRO A 218 -14.28 6.64 -13.48
N ILE A 219 -13.11 6.38 -14.07
CA ILE A 219 -12.95 5.45 -15.19
C ILE A 219 -11.95 4.37 -14.79
N VAL A 220 -12.21 3.14 -15.26
CA VAL A 220 -11.31 2.00 -15.08
C VAL A 220 -10.74 1.63 -16.44
N ILE A 221 -9.42 1.52 -16.52
CA ILE A 221 -8.68 1.20 -17.75
C ILE A 221 -7.83 -0.04 -17.56
N CYS A 222 -7.27 -0.59 -18.64
CA CYS A 222 -6.31 -1.70 -18.58
C CYS A 222 -5.00 -1.25 -17.92
N ASP A 223 -4.36 -2.12 -17.15
CA ASP A 223 -3.14 -1.79 -16.39
C ASP A 223 -1.88 -1.77 -17.26
N ASP A 224 -1.95 -2.24 -18.50
CA ASP A 224 -0.89 -2.18 -19.51
C ASP A 224 -0.85 -0.86 -20.29
N TRP A 225 -1.76 0.09 -19.97
CA TRP A 225 -1.81 1.40 -20.61
C TRP A 225 -0.95 2.40 -19.85
N GLU A 226 -0.29 3.31 -20.61
CA GLU A 226 0.45 4.42 -20.06
C GLU A 226 -0.44 5.66 -19.93
N ILE A 227 -0.39 6.31 -18.78
CA ILE A 227 -1.11 7.53 -18.47
C ILE A 227 -0.09 8.67 -18.40
N THR A 228 -0.33 9.74 -19.17
CA THR A 228 0.46 10.98 -19.14
C THR A 228 -0.39 12.10 -18.55
N LEU A 229 0.18 12.84 -17.59
CA LEU A 229 -0.48 13.99 -16.96
C LEU A 229 0.40 15.24 -17.09
N ASP A 230 -0.20 16.31 -17.59
CA ASP A 230 0.33 17.68 -17.51
C ASP A 230 -0.59 18.49 -16.59
N VAL A 231 -0.02 19.32 -15.71
CA VAL A 231 -0.78 20.02 -14.67
C VAL A 231 -0.58 21.52 -14.79
N GLU A 232 -1.67 22.28 -14.80
CA GLU A 232 -1.67 23.73 -14.70
C GLU A 232 -2.24 24.15 -13.34
N SER A 233 -1.53 25.03 -12.64
CA SER A 233 -1.89 25.54 -11.32
C SER A 233 -1.60 27.01 -11.19
N ARG A 234 -2.46 27.77 -10.54
CA ARG A 234 -2.24 29.22 -10.32
C ARG A 234 -0.96 29.51 -9.51
N SER A 235 -0.56 28.61 -8.64
CA SER A 235 0.69 28.75 -7.87
C SER A 235 1.90 28.20 -8.60
N HIS A 236 1.75 27.73 -9.84
CA HIS A 236 2.79 27.05 -10.63
C HIS A 236 3.38 25.82 -9.94
N ASN A 237 2.68 25.28 -8.95
CA ASN A 237 3.05 24.09 -8.20
C ASN A 237 1.83 23.24 -7.88
N PHE A 238 2.06 21.92 -7.77
CA PHE A 238 1.07 20.94 -7.35
C PHE A 238 1.73 19.89 -6.44
N LEU A 239 0.95 19.00 -5.86
CA LEU A 239 1.45 17.91 -5.03
C LEU A 239 1.30 16.58 -5.78
N VAL A 240 2.32 15.72 -5.65
CA VAL A 240 2.25 14.32 -6.04
C VAL A 240 2.40 13.49 -4.76
N ALA A 241 1.43 12.65 -4.48
CA ALA A 241 1.45 11.72 -3.36
C ALA A 241 1.55 10.28 -3.87
N ILE A 242 2.52 9.51 -3.39
CA ILE A 242 2.77 8.11 -3.73
C ILE A 242 2.61 7.29 -2.45
N ASP A 243 1.55 6.50 -2.33
CA ASP A 243 1.19 5.78 -1.10
C ASP A 243 1.28 6.66 0.16
N GLY A 244 0.74 7.88 0.08
CA GLY A 244 0.69 8.85 1.18
C GLY A 244 1.96 9.69 1.40
N ARG A 245 3.05 9.45 0.67
CA ARG A 245 4.25 10.30 0.69
C ARG A 245 4.11 11.41 -0.33
N SER A 246 4.08 12.67 0.11
CA SER A 246 3.78 13.83 -0.75
C SER A 246 5.01 14.66 -1.03
N GLU A 247 5.21 15.02 -2.30
CA GLU A 247 6.22 15.95 -2.78
C GLU A 247 5.58 17.08 -3.58
N SER A 248 6.14 18.28 -3.47
CA SER A 248 5.68 19.45 -4.25
C SER A 248 6.44 19.52 -5.57
N CYS A 249 5.71 19.54 -6.67
CA CYS A 249 6.23 19.58 -8.03
C CYS A 249 5.89 20.89 -8.73
N LYS A 250 6.72 21.28 -9.70
CA LYS A 250 6.44 22.42 -10.58
C LYS A 250 5.47 22.01 -11.69
N GLU A 251 4.65 22.95 -12.16
CA GLU A 251 3.71 22.68 -13.28
C GLU A 251 4.41 22.27 -14.59
N THR A 252 5.70 22.52 -14.73
CA THR A 252 6.49 22.07 -15.89
C THR A 252 6.82 20.58 -15.85
N THR A 253 6.60 19.92 -14.70
CA THR A 253 6.89 18.49 -14.53
C THR A 253 5.78 17.66 -15.17
N ARG A 254 6.12 16.92 -16.23
CA ARG A 254 5.23 15.95 -16.86
C ARG A 254 5.34 14.62 -16.13
N LEU A 255 4.19 14.01 -15.85
CA LEU A 255 4.10 12.74 -15.14
C LEU A 255 3.71 11.62 -16.11
N HIS A 256 4.47 10.53 -16.12
CA HIS A 256 4.15 9.29 -16.83
C HIS A 256 3.87 8.20 -15.79
N ILE A 257 2.68 7.63 -15.81
CA ILE A 257 2.25 6.60 -14.87
C ILE A 257 1.91 5.33 -15.65
N SER A 258 2.48 4.21 -15.23
CA SER A 258 2.24 2.89 -15.80
C SER A 258 2.34 1.82 -14.73
N ARG A 259 1.97 0.58 -15.05
CA ARG A 259 2.26 -0.56 -14.21
C ARG A 259 3.78 -0.79 -14.15
N ALA A 260 4.31 -1.09 -12.96
CA ALA A 260 5.69 -1.50 -12.77
C ALA A 260 5.96 -2.90 -13.39
N ASP A 261 7.22 -3.21 -13.61
CA ASP A 261 7.72 -4.49 -14.14
C ASP A 261 7.76 -5.62 -13.09
N TYR A 262 7.25 -5.37 -11.88
CA TYR A 262 7.17 -6.32 -10.78
C TYR A 262 5.84 -6.21 -10.03
N SER A 263 5.53 -7.23 -9.23
CA SER A 263 4.38 -7.28 -8.33
C SER A 263 4.84 -7.46 -6.88
N ILE A 264 4.00 -7.07 -5.93
CA ILE A 264 4.17 -7.40 -4.51
C ILE A 264 3.40 -8.69 -4.23
N LYS A 265 4.09 -9.66 -3.62
CA LYS A 265 3.51 -10.92 -3.20
C LYS A 265 2.92 -10.80 -1.80
N VAL A 266 1.65 -11.12 -1.66
CA VAL A 266 0.92 -11.06 -0.39
C VAL A 266 0.51 -12.46 0.02
N VAL A 267 0.90 -12.87 1.23
CA VAL A 267 0.49 -14.16 1.82
C VAL A 267 -0.95 -14.06 2.30
N LYS A 268 -1.76 -15.03 1.95
CA LYS A 268 -3.15 -15.17 2.38
C LYS A 268 -3.41 -16.57 2.91
N ARG A 269 -4.22 -16.68 3.93
CA ARG A 269 -4.73 -17.98 4.39
C ARG A 269 -5.48 -18.68 3.26
N PHE A 270 -5.45 -20.00 3.24
CA PHE A 270 -6.05 -20.77 2.13
C PHE A 270 -7.53 -20.49 1.92
N ASN A 271 -8.28 -20.33 3.02
CA ASN A 271 -9.72 -20.08 3.00
C ASN A 271 -10.09 -18.58 2.96
N HIS A 272 -9.10 -17.66 2.90
CA HIS A 272 -9.38 -16.24 2.84
C HIS A 272 -10.07 -15.85 1.53
N ILE A 273 -11.16 -15.08 1.64
CA ILE A 273 -11.94 -14.55 0.51
C ILE A 273 -12.02 -13.01 0.66
N PHE A 274 -11.63 -12.28 -0.38
CA PHE A 274 -11.67 -10.80 -0.41
C PHE A 274 -13.04 -10.22 0.01
N PHE A 275 -14.13 -10.87 -0.37
CA PHE A 275 -15.48 -10.41 -0.05
C PHE A 275 -15.81 -10.49 1.45
N ASP A 276 -15.16 -11.38 2.20
CA ASP A 276 -15.32 -11.43 3.66
C ASP A 276 -14.67 -10.19 4.31
N THR A 277 -13.46 -9.83 3.88
CA THR A 277 -12.81 -8.58 4.31
C THR A 277 -13.67 -7.36 3.94
N LEU A 278 -14.24 -7.33 2.73
CA LEU A 278 -15.10 -6.24 2.29
C LEU A 278 -16.33 -6.09 3.19
N ARG A 279 -17.04 -7.20 3.47
CA ARG A 279 -18.22 -7.20 4.36
C ARG A 279 -17.85 -6.78 5.79
N ASN A 280 -16.80 -7.37 6.34
CA ASN A 280 -16.43 -7.15 7.73
C ASN A 280 -15.86 -5.74 7.97
N LYS A 281 -15.11 -5.20 7.02
CA LYS A 281 -14.47 -3.88 7.17
C LYS A 281 -15.38 -2.72 6.78
N LEU A 282 -16.14 -2.84 5.69
CA LEU A 282 -17.00 -1.78 5.19
C LEU A 282 -18.48 -1.97 5.55
N MET A 283 -18.82 -3.04 6.27
CA MET A 283 -20.22 -3.42 6.54
C MET A 283 -21.04 -3.49 5.24
N TRP A 284 -20.43 -4.01 4.19
CA TRP A 284 -20.96 -4.01 2.84
C TRP A 284 -22.30 -4.75 2.76
N GLY A 285 -23.36 -4.03 2.37
CA GLY A 285 -24.70 -4.59 2.25
C GLY A 285 -25.45 -4.74 3.58
N VAL A 286 -24.90 -4.24 4.69
CA VAL A 286 -25.61 -4.23 5.99
C VAL A 286 -26.58 -3.06 6.01
N ASP A 287 -27.88 -3.37 6.10
CA ASP A 287 -28.95 -2.38 6.34
C ASP A 287 -28.99 -2.07 7.85
N ILE A 288 -28.43 -0.94 8.26
CA ILE A 288 -28.51 -0.45 9.63
C ILE A 288 -29.85 0.31 9.75
N ARG A 289 -30.91 -0.40 10.10
CA ARG A 289 -32.20 0.19 10.49
C ARG A 289 -32.24 0.43 11.98
#